data_3ea1373f50343289d007e8effda85853
#
_entry.id   3ea1373f50343289d007e8effda85853
#
_cell.length_a   1.000
_cell.length_b   1.000
_cell.length_c   1.000
_cell.angle_alpha   90.00
_cell.angle_beta   90.00
_cell.angle_gamma   90.00
#
_symmetry.space_group_name_H-M   'P 1'
#
loop_
_entity.id
_entity.type
_entity.pdbx_description
1 polymer ?
#
loop_
_entity_poly.entity_id
_entity_poly.type
_entity_poly.pdbx_seq_one_letter_code
_entity_poly.pdbx_strand_id
1 'polypeptide(L)'
;MSEPMDIADKILNLHQITLLTMNTIKTITIIAALTGLLSCGKNENSIRINQVGFYPGQEKTMTLEEYNKAEIVTITDAEGSVVWEGSADRSAVSPWSGKVRQIFDFSEITESGTYTIHAGKDSAAFTVSPDALKPLADAALTAFYHQRSGMDLDPEIAGKWARKGGHPDTLVYVHANAASELRPEGTVISSAKGWYDAGDYNKYVVNSGYSMGLMARTFLMFPEVYDWGQKDKKDYWEYYKKMHSIYRPVYNELKYNADWLYTMQDPADGGVYHKLTTPSFEGFISPLECSQPRYVVQKSVTAALDFAGAMCSFANIHGMSVIGNDINSNKIYNNRYDKAESAYAWAKAHPDAFYHQDKLNEMYDPDVSTGTYGDESADDEFFWAASELYHATQNPAYLEDVKTFMPETFTLMFWGNVAALGIFEWIQYEKRMLAQKPFWGDTPFGFRIGINEEEQEIIDRCKKMLLDYCDQSIEAVENSCYNSAYGNSPEDFIWGCSSSFCDQAICFLYAYELTGDRKYVDNAFRNVNYILGQNATGYCYVTGFGYKSPMFPHSRLCHSDGIEEPIPGLLVGGPNPAHNDKDAVKYHSSYPDESYEDVMPSYASNEICINWNASLVSAITWLSYIGNEL
;
A
#
# COMPACT_ATOMS: atom_id res chain seq x y z
N MET A 1 34.18 -33.96 -20.47
CA MET A 1 34.14 -32.71 -21.24
C MET A 1 32.70 -32.53 -21.64
N SER A 2 31.95 -31.78 -20.90
CA SER A 2 30.55 -31.40 -21.18
C SER A 2 30.58 -29.95 -21.69
N GLU A 3 30.05 -29.76 -22.88
CA GLU A 3 29.98 -28.47 -23.55
C GLU A 3 29.17 -27.44 -22.72
N PRO A 4 29.54 -26.17 -22.71
CA PRO A 4 28.76 -25.14 -22.06
C PRO A 4 27.51 -24.83 -22.90
N MET A 5 26.35 -25.03 -22.33
CA MET A 5 25.06 -24.68 -22.93
C MET A 5 24.96 -23.14 -23.10
N ASP A 6 24.66 -22.75 -24.32
CA ASP A 6 24.66 -21.34 -24.79
C ASP A 6 23.71 -20.46 -24.00
N ILE A 7 24.20 -19.28 -23.63
CA ILE A 7 23.45 -18.24 -22.91
C ILE A 7 22.23 -17.77 -23.72
N ALA A 8 22.31 -17.86 -25.05
CA ALA A 8 21.22 -17.54 -25.97
C ALA A 8 19.96 -18.41 -25.76
N ASP A 9 20.12 -19.71 -25.48
CA ASP A 9 19.00 -20.63 -25.24
C ASP A 9 18.31 -20.39 -23.89
N LYS A 10 19.04 -19.84 -22.90
CA LYS A 10 18.45 -19.44 -21.61
C LYS A 10 17.63 -18.16 -21.72
N ILE A 11 18.06 -17.24 -22.56
CA ILE A 11 17.34 -15.98 -22.83
C ILE A 11 16.06 -16.28 -23.64
N LEU A 12 16.11 -17.23 -24.58
CA LEU A 12 14.95 -17.61 -25.39
C LEU A 12 13.85 -18.27 -24.55
N ASN A 13 14.20 -19.10 -23.55
CA ASN A 13 13.23 -19.72 -22.63
C ASN A 13 12.59 -18.71 -21.67
N LEU A 14 13.34 -17.71 -21.21
CA LEU A 14 12.78 -16.60 -20.42
C LEU A 14 11.81 -15.75 -21.26
N HIS A 15 12.12 -15.54 -22.54
CA HIS A 15 11.26 -14.80 -23.47
C HIS A 15 9.93 -15.52 -23.75
N GLN A 16 9.95 -16.86 -23.84
CA GLN A 16 8.72 -17.65 -24.04
C GLN A 16 7.80 -17.67 -22.82
N ILE A 17 8.34 -17.66 -21.61
CA ILE A 17 7.54 -17.60 -20.36
C ILE A 17 6.89 -16.21 -20.22
N THR A 18 7.62 -15.14 -20.54
CA THR A 18 7.08 -13.77 -20.50
C THR A 18 6.00 -13.54 -21.58
N LEU A 19 6.16 -14.11 -22.78
CA LEU A 19 5.16 -14.05 -23.86
C LEU A 19 3.88 -14.84 -23.54
N LEU A 20 3.95 -15.92 -22.77
CA LEU A 20 2.78 -16.68 -22.31
C LEU A 20 1.97 -15.88 -21.28
N THR A 21 2.64 -15.20 -20.34
CA THR A 21 1.96 -14.33 -19.35
C THR A 21 1.32 -13.11 -20.02
N MET A 22 1.97 -12.45 -20.98
CA MET A 22 1.41 -11.32 -21.72
C MET A 22 0.20 -11.72 -22.60
N ASN A 23 0.17 -12.92 -23.15
CA ASN A 23 -0.99 -13.39 -23.93
C ASN A 23 -2.19 -13.72 -23.03
N THR A 24 -1.97 -14.18 -21.81
CA THR A 24 -3.04 -14.42 -20.82
C THR A 24 -3.69 -13.09 -20.39
N ILE A 25 -2.89 -12.06 -20.16
CA ILE A 25 -3.39 -10.70 -19.83
C ILE A 25 -4.21 -10.12 -20.99
N LYS A 26 -3.75 -10.28 -22.24
CA LYS A 26 -4.52 -9.82 -23.42
C LYS A 26 -5.85 -10.54 -23.58
N THR A 27 -5.96 -11.80 -23.21
CA THR A 27 -7.19 -12.59 -23.30
C THR A 27 -8.19 -12.16 -22.22
N ILE A 28 -7.73 -11.84 -21.01
CA ILE A 28 -8.58 -11.36 -19.91
C ILE A 28 -9.11 -9.93 -20.20
N THR A 29 -8.27 -9.06 -20.75
CA THR A 29 -8.67 -7.68 -21.13
C THR A 29 -9.70 -7.67 -22.27
N ILE A 30 -9.64 -8.61 -23.21
CA ILE A 30 -10.60 -8.70 -24.34
C ILE A 30 -11.97 -9.22 -23.88
N ILE A 31 -12.04 -10.07 -22.85
CA ILE A 31 -13.32 -10.56 -22.31
C ILE A 31 -14.04 -9.46 -21.51
N ALA A 32 -13.32 -8.61 -20.79
CA ALA A 32 -13.90 -7.45 -20.08
C ALA A 32 -14.40 -6.35 -21.02
N ALA A 33 -13.80 -6.20 -22.19
CA ALA A 33 -14.19 -5.16 -23.17
C ALA A 33 -15.43 -5.51 -24.02
N LEU A 34 -15.88 -6.76 -24.05
CA LEU A 34 -17.02 -7.20 -24.90
C LEU A 34 -18.39 -7.14 -24.22
N THR A 35 -18.46 -6.91 -22.90
CA THR A 35 -19.72 -6.78 -22.16
C THR A 35 -20.12 -5.34 -21.82
N GLY A 36 -19.28 -4.34 -22.13
CA GLY A 36 -19.45 -2.93 -21.75
C GLY A 36 -20.26 -2.05 -22.70
N LEU A 37 -20.79 -2.56 -23.81
CA LEU A 37 -21.53 -1.76 -24.78
C LEU A 37 -23.04 -2.10 -24.80
N LEU A 38 -23.75 -1.74 -23.74
CA LEU A 38 -25.20 -1.49 -23.79
C LEU A 38 -25.70 -1.02 -22.41
N SER A 39 -25.65 0.26 -22.15
CA SER A 39 -26.70 0.98 -21.43
C SER A 39 -26.39 2.46 -21.27
N CYS A 40 -26.76 3.27 -22.20
CA CYS A 40 -26.96 4.70 -21.99
C CYS A 40 -28.41 4.89 -21.52
N GLY A 41 -28.65 4.78 -20.20
CA GLY A 41 -29.97 5.01 -19.59
C GLY A 41 -29.88 4.92 -18.07
N LYS A 42 -30.36 5.93 -17.39
CA LYS A 42 -30.37 6.20 -15.94
C LYS A 42 -30.94 5.11 -15.01
N ASN A 43 -30.53 3.86 -15.11
CA ASN A 43 -30.81 2.84 -14.10
C ASN A 43 -29.46 2.25 -13.66
N GLU A 44 -28.94 2.72 -12.53
CA GLU A 44 -27.80 2.08 -11.91
C GLU A 44 -28.12 0.63 -11.56
N ASN A 45 -27.15 -0.26 -11.78
CA ASN A 45 -27.25 -1.64 -11.33
C ASN A 45 -27.37 -1.65 -9.80
N SER A 46 -28.30 -2.44 -9.27
CA SER A 46 -28.55 -2.53 -7.83
C SER A 46 -27.65 -3.52 -7.10
N ILE A 47 -26.92 -4.34 -7.83
CA ILE A 47 -26.05 -5.38 -7.27
C ILE A 47 -24.70 -4.75 -6.94
N ARG A 48 -24.28 -4.86 -5.68
CA ARG A 48 -22.96 -4.47 -5.18
C ARG A 48 -22.15 -5.73 -4.84
N ILE A 49 -21.05 -5.93 -5.54
CA ILE A 49 -20.25 -7.14 -5.44
C ILE A 49 -18.76 -6.82 -5.72
N ASN A 50 -17.87 -7.64 -5.19
CA ASN A 50 -16.47 -7.65 -5.63
C ASN A 50 -16.41 -7.96 -7.14
N GLN A 51 -15.94 -7.00 -7.93
CA GLN A 51 -15.89 -7.04 -9.39
C GLN A 51 -14.61 -7.67 -9.95
N VAL A 52 -13.64 -8.00 -9.08
CA VAL A 52 -12.35 -8.58 -9.48
C VAL A 52 -12.42 -10.11 -9.44
N GLY A 53 -12.99 -10.68 -8.37
CA GLY A 53 -13.20 -12.12 -8.25
C GLY A 53 -13.06 -12.64 -6.82
N PHE A 54 -13.33 -13.92 -6.66
CA PHE A 54 -13.32 -14.63 -5.39
C PHE A 54 -12.45 -15.89 -5.46
N TYR A 55 -11.83 -16.26 -4.34
CA TYR A 55 -11.20 -17.57 -4.19
C TYR A 55 -12.24 -18.67 -3.93
N PRO A 56 -11.99 -19.94 -4.33
CA PRO A 56 -12.90 -21.06 -4.07
C PRO A 56 -13.38 -21.16 -2.63
N GLY A 57 -12.48 -21.12 -1.66
CA GLY A 57 -12.78 -21.25 -0.24
C GLY A 57 -13.10 -19.96 0.50
N GLN A 58 -13.09 -18.79 -0.17
CA GLN A 58 -13.44 -17.49 0.40
C GLN A 58 -14.95 -17.38 0.66
N GLU A 59 -15.34 -16.63 1.70
CA GLU A 59 -16.72 -16.16 1.85
C GLU A 59 -17.10 -15.27 0.66
N LYS A 60 -18.27 -15.50 0.07
CA LYS A 60 -18.77 -14.79 -1.10
C LYS A 60 -20.12 -14.17 -0.81
N THR A 61 -20.14 -12.84 -0.74
CA THR A 61 -21.37 -12.10 -0.48
C THR A 61 -21.59 -11.02 -1.53
N MET A 62 -22.86 -10.63 -1.68
CA MET A 62 -23.26 -9.43 -2.41
C MET A 62 -24.25 -8.62 -1.58
N THR A 63 -24.36 -7.34 -1.90
CA THR A 63 -25.39 -6.45 -1.36
C THR A 63 -26.33 -6.02 -2.46
N LEU A 64 -27.64 -6.05 -2.20
CA LEU A 64 -28.69 -5.57 -3.07
C LEU A 64 -29.24 -4.24 -2.52
N GLU A 65 -29.24 -3.21 -3.36
CA GLU A 65 -29.75 -1.88 -3.03
C GLU A 65 -31.29 -1.87 -2.88
N GLU A 66 -31.80 -1.01 -1.99
CA GLU A 66 -33.21 -0.91 -1.59
C GLU A 66 -34.19 -0.77 -2.76
N TYR A 67 -33.78 -0.11 -3.84
CA TYR A 67 -34.66 0.11 -5.01
C TYR A 67 -34.91 -1.15 -5.84
N ASN A 68 -34.14 -2.21 -5.64
CA ASN A 68 -34.46 -3.53 -6.19
C ASN A 68 -35.32 -4.31 -5.20
N LYS A 69 -36.43 -4.82 -5.67
CA LYS A 69 -37.42 -5.56 -4.84
C LYS A 69 -37.40 -7.06 -5.13
N ALA A 70 -36.30 -7.59 -5.65
CA ALA A 70 -36.17 -9.01 -5.86
C ALA A 70 -36.12 -9.74 -4.49
N GLU A 71 -37.02 -10.67 -4.26
CA GLU A 71 -37.06 -11.52 -3.07
C GLU A 71 -36.15 -12.74 -3.22
N ILE A 72 -35.97 -13.18 -4.47
CA ILE A 72 -35.13 -14.31 -4.86
C ILE A 72 -34.05 -13.82 -5.82
N VAL A 73 -32.83 -14.23 -5.57
CA VAL A 73 -31.67 -14.03 -6.44
C VAL A 73 -31.23 -15.38 -6.97
N THR A 74 -30.87 -15.44 -8.24
CA THR A 74 -30.33 -16.65 -8.86
C THR A 74 -28.93 -16.40 -9.39
N ILE A 75 -28.10 -17.42 -9.41
CA ILE A 75 -26.76 -17.37 -10.02
C ILE A 75 -26.68 -18.48 -11.08
N THR A 76 -26.25 -18.11 -12.27
CA THR A 76 -26.05 -19.05 -13.39
C THR A 76 -24.57 -19.21 -13.70
N ASP A 77 -24.19 -20.39 -14.17
CA ASP A 77 -22.87 -20.66 -14.78
C ASP A 77 -22.77 -20.07 -16.20
N ALA A 78 -21.63 -20.31 -16.86
CA ALA A 78 -21.37 -19.84 -18.23
C ALA A 78 -22.30 -20.48 -19.28
N GLU A 79 -22.88 -21.64 -19.01
CA GLU A 79 -23.82 -22.37 -19.84
C GLU A 79 -25.27 -21.90 -19.61
N GLY A 80 -25.50 -21.03 -18.63
CA GLY A 80 -26.82 -20.50 -18.24
C GLY A 80 -27.62 -21.43 -17.31
N SER A 81 -26.99 -22.45 -16.74
CA SER A 81 -27.63 -23.31 -15.75
C SER A 81 -27.64 -22.62 -14.39
N VAL A 82 -28.76 -22.68 -13.68
CA VAL A 82 -28.87 -22.17 -12.31
C VAL A 82 -28.06 -23.06 -11.38
N VAL A 83 -27.03 -22.49 -10.74
CA VAL A 83 -26.13 -23.19 -9.80
C VAL A 83 -26.37 -22.79 -8.35
N TRP A 84 -27.06 -21.69 -8.13
CA TRP A 84 -27.46 -21.20 -6.81
C TRP A 84 -28.74 -20.37 -6.89
N GLU A 85 -29.59 -20.48 -5.88
CA GLU A 85 -30.79 -19.68 -5.70
C GLU A 85 -31.02 -19.43 -4.21
N GLY A 86 -31.29 -18.19 -3.82
CA GLY A 86 -31.51 -17.85 -2.41
C GLY A 86 -32.25 -16.55 -2.19
N SER A 87 -32.71 -16.37 -0.97
CA SER A 87 -33.22 -15.13 -0.40
C SER A 87 -32.14 -14.45 0.45
N ALA A 88 -32.38 -13.18 0.83
CA ALA A 88 -31.44 -12.46 1.69
C ALA A 88 -31.20 -13.16 3.03
N ASP A 89 -29.93 -13.32 3.41
CA ASP A 89 -29.54 -13.87 4.70
C ASP A 89 -29.78 -12.88 5.84
N ARG A 90 -29.54 -11.59 5.55
CA ARG A 90 -29.82 -10.49 6.46
C ARG A 90 -30.12 -9.20 5.74
N SER A 91 -30.67 -8.22 6.47
CA SER A 91 -30.84 -6.85 6.00
C SER A 91 -30.18 -5.90 7.00
N ALA A 92 -29.61 -4.82 6.49
CA ALA A 92 -29.04 -3.74 7.26
C ALA A 92 -29.63 -2.39 6.81
N VAL A 93 -29.66 -1.43 7.73
CA VAL A 93 -30.17 -0.07 7.47
C VAL A 93 -29.01 0.90 7.59
N SER A 94 -28.76 1.69 6.56
CA SER A 94 -27.72 2.72 6.62
C SER A 94 -28.05 3.74 7.71
N PRO A 95 -27.15 4.00 8.68
CA PRO A 95 -27.41 4.91 9.79
C PRO A 95 -27.55 6.36 9.37
N TRP A 96 -27.04 6.74 8.20
CA TRP A 96 -27.07 8.11 7.68
C TRP A 96 -28.08 8.33 6.56
N SER A 97 -28.34 7.34 5.71
CA SER A 97 -29.30 7.49 4.61
C SER A 97 -30.68 6.86 4.89
N GLY A 98 -30.78 6.00 5.91
CA GLY A 98 -32.00 5.22 6.22
C GLY A 98 -32.36 4.17 5.19
N LYS A 99 -31.57 4.02 4.11
CA LYS A 99 -31.83 3.04 3.05
C LYS A 99 -31.56 1.62 3.57
N VAL A 100 -32.43 0.68 3.19
CA VAL A 100 -32.28 -0.74 3.53
C VAL A 100 -31.46 -1.44 2.47
N ARG A 101 -30.49 -2.28 2.89
CA ARG A 101 -29.70 -3.16 2.02
C ARG A 101 -29.94 -4.60 2.42
N GLN A 102 -29.99 -5.48 1.43
CA GLN A 102 -30.11 -6.92 1.61
C GLN A 102 -28.78 -7.58 1.27
N ILE A 103 -28.29 -8.43 2.16
CA ILE A 103 -27.04 -9.15 1.99
C ILE A 103 -27.37 -10.62 1.70
N PHE A 104 -26.73 -11.17 0.67
CA PHE A 104 -26.86 -12.55 0.23
C PHE A 104 -25.53 -13.24 0.31
N ASP A 105 -25.49 -14.43 0.91
CA ASP A 105 -24.31 -15.30 0.98
C ASP A 105 -24.47 -16.42 -0.07
N PHE A 106 -23.49 -16.54 -0.95
CA PHE A 106 -23.39 -17.59 -1.96
C PHE A 106 -22.07 -18.34 -1.91
N SER A 107 -21.49 -18.45 -0.71
CA SER A 107 -20.19 -19.10 -0.47
C SER A 107 -20.14 -20.57 -0.89
N GLU A 108 -21.31 -21.21 -1.07
CA GLU A 108 -21.43 -22.57 -1.59
C GLU A 108 -20.87 -22.74 -3.01
N ILE A 109 -20.73 -21.65 -3.79
CA ILE A 109 -20.12 -21.69 -5.12
C ILE A 109 -18.60 -21.74 -4.96
N THR A 110 -18.03 -22.94 -4.99
CA THR A 110 -16.59 -23.18 -4.83
C THR A 110 -15.86 -23.55 -6.12
N GLU A 111 -16.59 -23.97 -7.15
CA GLU A 111 -16.01 -24.34 -8.43
C GLU A 111 -15.47 -23.12 -9.17
N SER A 112 -14.28 -23.27 -9.76
CA SER A 112 -13.70 -22.21 -10.59
C SER A 112 -14.51 -21.99 -11.86
N GLY A 113 -14.84 -20.72 -12.15
CA GLY A 113 -15.66 -20.40 -13.31
C GLY A 113 -16.08 -18.93 -13.36
N THR A 114 -16.84 -18.60 -14.40
CA THR A 114 -17.50 -17.30 -14.54
C THR A 114 -19.01 -17.49 -14.31
N TYR A 115 -19.57 -16.65 -13.50
CA TYR A 115 -20.95 -16.72 -13.04
C TYR A 115 -21.66 -15.40 -13.27
N THR A 116 -23.00 -15.46 -13.38
CA THR A 116 -23.84 -14.28 -13.47
C THR A 116 -24.92 -14.32 -12.41
N ILE A 117 -24.97 -13.28 -11.58
CA ILE A 117 -26.04 -13.02 -10.61
C ILE A 117 -27.20 -12.35 -11.34
N HIS A 118 -28.41 -12.78 -11.03
CA HIS A 118 -29.66 -12.19 -11.52
C HIS A 118 -30.54 -11.79 -10.33
N ALA A 119 -30.87 -10.51 -10.23
CA ALA A 119 -31.76 -9.94 -9.22
C ALA A 119 -32.80 -9.06 -9.89
N GLY A 120 -34.02 -9.58 -10.13
CA GLY A 120 -35.06 -8.89 -10.86
C GLY A 120 -34.61 -8.58 -12.30
N LYS A 121 -34.46 -7.28 -12.61
CA LYS A 121 -34.02 -6.82 -13.95
C LYS A 121 -32.49 -6.64 -14.04
N ASP A 122 -31.79 -6.67 -12.91
CA ASP A 122 -30.37 -6.37 -12.82
C ASP A 122 -29.55 -7.67 -12.84
N SER A 123 -28.35 -7.58 -13.38
CA SER A 123 -27.41 -8.69 -13.39
C SER A 123 -25.96 -8.19 -13.22
N ALA A 124 -25.10 -9.02 -12.63
CA ALA A 124 -23.68 -8.76 -12.48
C ALA A 124 -22.88 -10.06 -12.67
N ALA A 125 -21.78 -9.98 -13.41
CA ALA A 125 -20.88 -11.09 -13.58
C ALA A 125 -19.78 -11.07 -12.50
N PHE A 126 -19.33 -12.27 -12.09
CA PHE A 126 -18.16 -12.45 -11.23
C PHE A 126 -17.41 -13.72 -11.62
N THR A 127 -16.19 -13.84 -11.10
CA THR A 127 -15.36 -15.04 -11.30
C THR A 127 -14.99 -15.68 -9.97
N VAL A 128 -14.84 -17.01 -9.97
CA VAL A 128 -14.20 -17.77 -8.90
C VAL A 128 -12.92 -18.38 -9.48
N SER A 129 -11.78 -18.09 -8.87
CA SER A 129 -10.48 -18.50 -9.40
C SER A 129 -9.45 -18.66 -8.27
N PRO A 130 -8.54 -19.64 -8.33
CA PRO A 130 -7.41 -19.72 -7.40
C PRO A 130 -6.43 -18.53 -7.51
N ASP A 131 -6.46 -17.78 -8.62
CA ASP A 131 -5.61 -16.62 -8.85
C ASP A 131 -6.42 -15.29 -8.82
N ALA A 132 -7.56 -15.23 -8.11
CA ALA A 132 -8.54 -14.14 -8.18
C ALA A 132 -7.91 -12.75 -8.01
N LEU A 133 -7.06 -12.54 -7.00
CA LEU A 133 -6.46 -11.24 -6.70
C LEU A 133 -5.04 -11.06 -7.26
N LYS A 134 -4.43 -12.11 -7.82
CA LYS A 134 -3.04 -12.02 -8.29
C LYS A 134 -2.81 -10.94 -9.35
N PRO A 135 -3.66 -10.80 -10.41
CA PRO A 135 -3.48 -9.73 -11.39
C PRO A 135 -3.56 -8.33 -10.78
N LEU A 136 -4.41 -8.16 -9.76
CA LEU A 136 -4.54 -6.89 -9.03
C LEU A 136 -3.28 -6.62 -8.18
N ALA A 137 -2.74 -7.63 -7.49
CA ALA A 137 -1.51 -7.49 -6.71
C ALA A 137 -0.32 -7.07 -7.60
N ASP A 138 -0.18 -7.71 -8.75
CA ASP A 138 0.88 -7.39 -9.73
C ASP A 138 0.74 -5.95 -10.27
N ALA A 139 -0.49 -5.51 -10.59
CA ALA A 139 -0.75 -4.16 -11.09
C ALA A 139 -0.55 -3.09 -9.99
N ALA A 140 -1.04 -3.32 -8.78
CA ALA A 140 -0.88 -2.41 -7.66
C ALA A 140 0.60 -2.16 -7.32
N LEU A 141 1.43 -3.19 -7.37
CA LEU A 141 2.88 -3.05 -7.21
C LEU A 141 3.51 -2.32 -8.41
N THR A 142 3.08 -2.62 -9.65
CA THR A 142 3.56 -1.96 -10.86
C THR A 142 3.20 -0.47 -10.89
N ALA A 143 2.13 -0.06 -10.19
CA ALA A 143 1.77 1.34 -10.02
C ALA A 143 2.91 2.18 -9.40
N PHE A 144 3.69 1.62 -8.46
CA PHE A 144 4.90 2.28 -7.94
C PHE A 144 5.98 2.47 -9.00
N TYR A 145 6.13 1.52 -9.94
CA TYR A 145 7.04 1.70 -11.07
C TYR A 145 6.63 2.90 -11.93
N HIS A 146 5.32 3.10 -12.13
CA HIS A 146 4.81 4.27 -12.84
C HIS A 146 5.03 5.58 -12.09
N GLN A 147 5.07 5.57 -10.75
CA GLN A 147 5.37 6.75 -9.94
C GLN A 147 6.87 7.10 -9.86
N ARG A 148 7.77 6.31 -10.42
CA ARG A 148 9.21 6.62 -10.40
C ARG A 148 9.53 7.94 -11.10
N SER A 149 10.27 8.83 -10.44
CA SER A 149 10.78 10.07 -11.02
C SER A 149 12.18 9.88 -11.63
N GLY A 150 12.57 10.74 -12.55
CA GLY A 150 13.95 10.88 -13.03
C GLY A 150 14.46 9.79 -13.96
N MET A 151 13.63 8.86 -14.44
CA MET A 151 14.04 7.81 -15.37
C MET A 151 13.01 7.56 -16.48
N ASP A 152 13.48 7.08 -17.62
CA ASP A 152 12.60 6.54 -18.66
C ASP A 152 11.97 5.23 -18.16
N LEU A 153 10.67 5.08 -18.33
CA LEU A 153 9.99 3.82 -18.00
C LEU A 153 10.14 2.83 -19.16
N ASP A 154 10.52 1.60 -18.81
CA ASP A 154 10.67 0.51 -19.78
C ASP A 154 9.30 0.09 -20.34
N PRO A 155 9.10 0.13 -21.66
CA PRO A 155 7.85 -0.32 -22.29
C PRO A 155 7.51 -1.79 -22.04
N GLU A 156 8.49 -2.63 -21.73
CA GLU A 156 8.24 -4.04 -21.39
C GLU A 156 7.52 -4.17 -20.03
N ILE A 157 7.73 -3.21 -19.11
CA ILE A 157 7.09 -3.16 -17.78
C ILE A 157 5.87 -2.25 -17.82
N ALA A 158 6.05 -1.02 -18.32
CA ALA A 158 5.03 0.03 -18.29
C ALA A 158 3.95 -0.12 -19.39
N GLY A 159 4.18 -0.96 -20.40
CA GLY A 159 3.26 -1.13 -21.52
C GLY A 159 3.02 0.18 -22.27
N LYS A 160 1.77 0.47 -22.59
CA LYS A 160 1.36 1.69 -23.30
C LYS A 160 1.57 2.97 -22.48
N TRP A 161 1.68 2.90 -21.15
CA TRP A 161 1.94 4.02 -20.25
C TRP A 161 3.45 4.32 -20.05
N ALA A 162 4.32 3.72 -20.89
CA ALA A 162 5.74 4.05 -20.88
C ALA A 162 5.96 5.52 -21.23
N ARG A 163 6.79 6.19 -20.44
CA ARG A 163 7.09 7.61 -20.60
C ARG A 163 8.57 7.92 -20.43
N LYS A 164 9.00 9.07 -20.95
CA LYS A 164 10.31 9.62 -20.66
C LYS A 164 10.39 10.14 -19.22
N GLY A 165 11.56 10.07 -18.63
CA GLY A 165 11.83 10.56 -17.30
C GLY A 165 11.78 12.07 -17.22
N GLY A 166 10.95 12.60 -16.30
CA GLY A 166 10.97 14.00 -15.87
C GLY A 166 11.57 14.13 -14.47
N HIS A 167 11.85 15.34 -14.04
CA HIS A 167 12.42 15.65 -12.73
C HIS A 167 13.65 14.78 -12.39
N PRO A 168 14.78 14.94 -13.14
CA PRO A 168 16.01 14.21 -12.82
C PRO A 168 16.58 14.59 -11.45
N ASP A 169 16.10 15.71 -10.86
CA ASP A 169 16.44 16.24 -9.53
C ASP A 169 17.95 16.27 -9.26
N THR A 170 18.74 16.57 -10.29
CA THR A 170 20.18 16.76 -10.19
C THR A 170 20.56 18.19 -9.79
N LEU A 171 19.60 19.13 -9.88
CA LEU A 171 19.70 20.53 -9.49
C LEU A 171 18.55 20.88 -8.54
N VAL A 172 18.73 20.54 -7.27
CA VAL A 172 17.78 20.85 -6.20
C VAL A 172 18.41 21.88 -5.28
N TYR A 173 17.69 22.94 -4.97
CA TYR A 173 18.20 24.03 -4.15
C TYR A 173 17.83 23.83 -2.68
N VAL A 174 18.73 24.20 -1.79
CA VAL A 174 18.40 24.35 -0.37
C VAL A 174 17.59 25.63 -0.22
N HIS A 175 16.34 25.49 0.21
CA HIS A 175 15.44 26.62 0.47
C HIS A 175 15.91 27.44 1.68
N ALA A 176 15.56 28.72 1.76
CA ALA A 176 15.94 29.60 2.86
C ALA A 176 15.59 29.03 4.24
N ASN A 177 14.41 28.38 4.38
CA ASN A 177 14.00 27.71 5.63
C ASN A 177 14.78 26.44 5.97
N ALA A 178 15.56 25.91 5.03
CA ALA A 178 16.40 24.71 5.20
C ALA A 178 17.88 25.04 5.35
N ALA A 179 18.23 26.33 5.27
CA ALA A 179 19.63 26.77 5.25
C ALA A 179 20.36 26.44 6.58
N SER A 180 21.61 26.06 6.46
CA SER A 180 22.53 25.85 7.57
C SER A 180 23.89 26.48 7.27
N GLU A 181 24.78 26.50 8.24
CA GLU A 181 26.15 27.03 8.03
C GLU A 181 26.89 26.26 6.94
N LEU A 182 26.71 24.93 6.86
CA LEU A 182 27.39 24.08 5.88
C LEU A 182 26.61 23.95 4.56
N ARG A 183 25.32 24.23 4.56
CA ARG A 183 24.44 24.27 3.40
C ARG A 183 23.60 25.56 3.40
N PRO A 184 24.21 26.72 3.04
CA PRO A 184 23.47 27.97 2.91
C PRO A 184 22.34 27.87 1.89
N GLU A 185 21.40 28.83 1.97
CA GLU A 185 20.36 29.04 0.96
C GLU A 185 20.95 29.01 -0.46
N GLY A 186 20.24 28.37 -1.38
CA GLY A 186 20.66 28.25 -2.78
C GLY A 186 21.76 27.23 -3.03
N THR A 187 22.28 26.56 -1.97
CA THR A 187 23.18 25.42 -2.18
C THR A 187 22.51 24.37 -3.07
N VAL A 188 23.23 23.90 -4.08
CA VAL A 188 22.72 22.90 -5.03
C VAL A 188 23.10 21.50 -4.53
N ILE A 189 22.12 20.63 -4.45
CA ILE A 189 22.29 19.21 -4.16
C ILE A 189 21.68 18.36 -5.28
N SER A 190 22.08 17.10 -5.39
CA SER A 190 21.45 16.11 -6.24
C SER A 190 20.58 15.19 -5.41
N SER A 191 19.30 15.06 -5.75
CA SER A 191 18.31 14.25 -5.02
C SER A 191 17.45 13.45 -6.01
N ALA A 192 18.14 12.70 -6.88
CA ALA A 192 17.55 11.90 -7.95
C ALA A 192 16.79 10.67 -7.42
N LYS A 193 15.97 10.07 -8.27
CA LYS A 193 15.11 8.92 -8.00
C LYS A 193 13.93 9.25 -7.06
N GLY A 194 13.36 8.22 -6.42
CA GLY A 194 12.16 8.33 -5.60
C GLY A 194 10.87 8.24 -6.41
N TRP A 195 9.76 8.10 -5.69
CA TRP A 195 8.43 8.11 -6.27
C TRP A 195 7.83 9.52 -6.20
N TYR A 196 7.07 9.90 -7.20
CA TYR A 196 6.08 10.95 -7.05
C TYR A 196 5.06 10.51 -6.00
N ASP A 197 4.58 11.43 -5.20
CA ASP A 197 3.79 11.13 -4.01
C ASP A 197 2.35 10.71 -4.32
N ALA A 198 1.65 11.58 -5.01
CA ALA A 198 0.21 11.47 -5.23
C ALA A 198 -0.15 11.84 -6.68
N GLY A 199 -1.21 12.59 -6.87
CA GLY A 199 -1.54 13.19 -8.16
C GLY A 199 -0.55 14.27 -8.61
N ASP A 200 0.40 14.68 -7.77
CA ASP A 200 1.43 15.68 -8.02
C ASP A 200 2.81 15.05 -8.33
N TYR A 201 3.84 15.91 -8.50
CA TYR A 201 5.21 15.51 -8.80
C TYR A 201 6.21 15.78 -7.68
N ASN A 202 5.75 16.12 -6.49
CA ASN A 202 6.62 16.33 -5.35
C ASN A 202 6.94 15.00 -4.64
N LYS A 203 7.91 15.03 -3.74
CA LYS A 203 8.36 13.85 -2.98
C LYS A 203 8.44 14.22 -1.49
N TYR A 204 7.71 13.50 -0.65
CA TYR A 204 7.57 13.79 0.77
C TYR A 204 8.17 12.64 1.59
N VAL A 205 9.07 12.95 2.52
CA VAL A 205 9.81 11.92 3.27
C VAL A 205 8.89 11.17 4.22
N VAL A 206 8.00 11.88 4.94
CA VAL A 206 7.05 11.27 5.88
C VAL A 206 6.20 10.21 5.17
N ASN A 207 5.46 10.59 4.13
CA ASN A 207 4.59 9.69 3.40
C ASN A 207 5.33 8.53 2.70
N SER A 208 6.52 8.84 2.19
CA SER A 208 7.40 7.86 1.53
C SER A 208 8.00 6.87 2.53
N GLY A 209 8.37 7.33 3.73
CA GLY A 209 8.87 6.51 4.83
C GLY A 209 7.82 5.52 5.32
N TYR A 210 6.61 6.02 5.61
CA TYR A 210 5.45 5.17 5.95
C TYR A 210 5.19 4.10 4.87
N SER A 211 5.08 4.51 3.60
CA SER A 211 4.81 3.58 2.49
C SER A 211 5.86 2.48 2.37
N MET A 212 7.14 2.84 2.54
CA MET A 212 8.24 1.87 2.54
C MET A 212 8.19 0.93 3.74
N GLY A 213 7.94 1.47 4.94
CA GLY A 213 7.83 0.70 6.17
C GLY A 213 6.73 -0.36 6.06
N LEU A 214 5.54 0.03 5.60
CA LEU A 214 4.40 -0.86 5.44
C LEU A 214 4.67 -1.97 4.42
N MET A 215 5.16 -1.62 3.22
CA MET A 215 5.50 -2.62 2.20
C MET A 215 6.61 -3.57 2.67
N ALA A 216 7.60 -3.06 3.41
CA ALA A 216 8.66 -3.87 3.98
C ALA A 216 8.12 -4.88 5.02
N ARG A 217 7.20 -4.45 5.89
CA ARG A 217 6.55 -5.31 6.88
C ARG A 217 5.77 -6.44 6.23
N THR A 218 5.01 -6.15 5.20
CA THR A 218 4.25 -7.16 4.44
C THR A 218 5.17 -8.23 3.87
N PHE A 219 6.27 -7.81 3.27
CA PHE A 219 7.28 -8.73 2.76
C PHE A 219 7.81 -9.69 3.83
N LEU A 220 8.03 -9.20 5.05
CA LEU A 220 8.56 -9.98 6.17
C LEU A 220 7.55 -10.97 6.76
N MET A 221 6.28 -10.94 6.35
CA MET A 221 5.25 -11.86 6.86
C MET A 221 5.22 -13.22 6.18
N PHE A 222 5.75 -13.35 4.97
CA PHE A 222 5.71 -14.61 4.24
C PHE A 222 6.55 -15.71 4.89
N PRO A 223 5.99 -16.93 5.11
CA PRO A 223 6.69 -18.02 5.78
C PRO A 223 8.02 -18.40 5.12
N GLU A 224 8.09 -18.30 3.81
CA GLU A 224 9.29 -18.62 3.03
C GLU A 224 10.50 -17.76 3.44
N VAL A 225 10.25 -16.56 3.96
CA VAL A 225 11.29 -15.68 4.48
C VAL A 225 12.00 -16.33 5.67
N TYR A 226 11.29 -17.10 6.50
CA TYR A 226 11.82 -17.76 7.70
C TYR A 226 12.36 -19.17 7.44
N ASP A 227 11.91 -19.83 6.39
CA ASP A 227 12.32 -21.21 6.03
C ASP A 227 13.72 -21.31 5.39
N TRP A 228 14.33 -20.18 5.12
CA TRP A 228 15.61 -20.07 4.42
C TRP A 228 16.71 -21.01 4.94
N GLY A 229 16.84 -21.16 6.26
CA GLY A 229 17.91 -21.94 6.89
C GLY A 229 17.65 -23.45 6.98
N GLN A 230 16.50 -23.96 6.55
CA GLN A 230 16.08 -25.34 6.79
C GLN A 230 16.21 -26.26 5.57
N LYS A 231 16.48 -25.74 4.37
CA LYS A 231 16.44 -26.54 3.13
C LYS A 231 17.81 -27.08 2.74
N ASP A 232 17.85 -28.34 2.32
CA ASP A 232 19.03 -28.98 1.74
C ASP A 232 19.49 -28.22 0.48
N LYS A 233 20.82 -28.22 0.22
CA LYS A 233 21.41 -27.53 -0.94
C LYS A 233 20.78 -27.83 -2.30
N LYS A 234 20.07 -28.96 -2.42
CA LYS A 234 19.39 -29.35 -3.66
C LYS A 234 18.11 -28.58 -3.88
N ASP A 235 17.41 -28.23 -2.82
CA ASP A 235 16.14 -27.48 -2.87
C ASP A 235 16.37 -25.96 -2.83
N TYR A 236 17.62 -25.54 -2.52
CA TYR A 236 18.04 -24.15 -2.44
C TYR A 236 17.77 -23.35 -3.72
N TRP A 237 18.05 -23.92 -4.89
CA TRP A 237 17.87 -23.23 -6.17
C TRP A 237 16.40 -23.05 -6.55
N GLU A 238 15.54 -24.00 -6.26
CA GLU A 238 14.09 -23.87 -6.52
C GLU A 238 13.47 -22.86 -5.53
N TYR A 239 13.87 -22.92 -4.28
CA TYR A 239 13.51 -21.94 -3.26
C TYR A 239 13.99 -20.53 -3.66
N TYR A 240 15.27 -20.38 -4.04
CA TYR A 240 15.83 -19.10 -4.50
C TYR A 240 15.08 -18.55 -5.71
N LYS A 241 14.71 -19.36 -6.67
CA LYS A 241 13.92 -18.94 -7.84
C LYS A 241 12.52 -18.46 -7.42
N LYS A 242 11.84 -19.21 -6.53
CA LYS A 242 10.53 -18.84 -6.00
C LYS A 242 10.62 -17.50 -5.25
N MET A 243 11.56 -17.38 -4.32
CA MET A 243 11.81 -16.15 -3.56
C MET A 243 12.12 -14.97 -4.48
N HIS A 244 12.99 -15.18 -5.45
CA HIS A 244 13.40 -14.15 -6.39
C HIS A 244 12.26 -13.68 -7.31
N SER A 245 11.33 -14.55 -7.68
CA SER A 245 10.17 -14.17 -8.49
C SER A 245 9.13 -13.38 -7.71
N ILE A 246 8.91 -13.71 -6.42
CA ILE A 246 7.90 -13.07 -5.57
C ILE A 246 8.42 -11.74 -5.02
N TYR A 247 9.68 -11.70 -4.58
CA TYR A 247 10.18 -10.58 -3.75
C TYR A 247 11.02 -9.55 -4.52
N ARG A 248 11.60 -9.93 -5.64
CA ARG A 248 12.45 -9.00 -6.39
C ARG A 248 11.72 -7.76 -6.90
N PRO A 249 10.46 -7.84 -7.38
CA PRO A 249 9.74 -6.64 -7.78
C PRO A 249 9.56 -5.65 -6.63
N VAL A 250 9.09 -6.11 -5.46
CA VAL A 250 8.95 -5.26 -4.26
C VAL A 250 10.29 -4.68 -3.82
N TYR A 251 11.33 -5.52 -3.74
CA TYR A 251 12.68 -5.07 -3.40
C TYR A 251 13.19 -3.98 -4.35
N ASN A 252 12.96 -4.12 -5.66
CA ASN A 252 13.43 -3.14 -6.63
C ASN A 252 12.73 -1.79 -6.44
N GLU A 253 11.44 -1.78 -6.11
CA GLU A 253 10.69 -0.56 -5.82
C GLU A 253 11.19 0.09 -4.54
N LEU A 254 11.28 -0.67 -3.45
CA LEU A 254 11.80 -0.16 -2.18
C LEU A 254 13.24 0.38 -2.33
N LYS A 255 14.08 -0.33 -3.08
CA LYS A 255 15.44 0.15 -3.36
C LYS A 255 15.47 1.44 -4.15
N TYR A 256 14.60 1.59 -5.15
CA TYR A 256 14.55 2.80 -5.97
C TYR A 256 14.24 4.04 -5.12
N ASN A 257 13.30 3.89 -4.20
CA ASN A 257 12.91 4.96 -3.29
C ASN A 257 13.91 5.17 -2.15
N ALA A 258 14.48 4.11 -1.59
CA ALA A 258 15.54 4.21 -0.59
C ALA A 258 16.77 4.98 -1.11
N ASP A 259 17.12 4.78 -2.37
CA ASP A 259 18.23 5.52 -3.00
C ASP A 259 17.94 7.05 -3.05
N TRP A 260 16.68 7.46 -3.15
CA TRP A 260 16.27 8.86 -3.02
C TRP A 260 16.29 9.32 -1.55
N LEU A 261 15.69 8.58 -0.63
CA LEU A 261 15.67 8.92 0.78
C LEU A 261 17.08 9.19 1.33
N TYR A 262 18.08 8.43 0.91
CA TYR A 262 19.49 8.69 1.25
C TYR A 262 19.95 10.10 0.92
N THR A 263 19.45 10.69 -0.15
CA THR A 263 19.83 12.03 -0.58
C THR A 263 19.15 13.13 0.22
N MET A 264 18.06 12.80 0.91
CA MET A 264 17.31 13.73 1.76
C MET A 264 17.94 13.92 3.15
N GLN A 265 18.88 13.05 3.55
CA GLN A 265 19.65 13.24 4.77
C GLN A 265 20.80 14.23 4.55
N ASP A 266 20.93 15.22 5.42
CA ASP A 266 22.08 16.11 5.44
C ASP A 266 23.27 15.38 6.09
N PRO A 267 24.37 15.15 5.36
CA PRO A 267 25.54 14.46 5.91
C PRO A 267 26.28 15.27 6.97
N ALA A 268 25.99 16.57 7.13
CA ALA A 268 26.66 17.43 8.09
C ALA A 268 26.20 17.19 9.53
N ASP A 269 24.90 16.91 9.72
CA ASP A 269 24.29 16.75 11.04
C ASP A 269 23.38 15.51 11.19
N GLY A 270 23.10 14.81 10.10
CA GLY A 270 22.23 13.63 10.07
C GLY A 270 20.75 13.91 9.98
N GLY A 271 20.31 15.17 10.08
CA GLY A 271 18.92 15.57 9.95
C GLY A 271 18.39 15.35 8.53
N VAL A 272 17.07 15.16 8.40
CA VAL A 272 16.42 14.80 7.13
C VAL A 272 15.48 15.91 6.69
N TYR A 273 15.63 16.37 5.46
CA TYR A 273 14.75 17.35 4.85
C TYR A 273 13.32 16.79 4.71
N HIS A 274 12.33 17.61 5.06
CA HIS A 274 10.94 17.17 5.13
C HIS A 274 10.37 16.73 3.78
N LYS A 275 10.67 17.47 2.72
CA LYS A 275 10.24 17.16 1.35
C LYS A 275 11.17 17.77 0.30
N LEU A 276 11.07 17.24 -0.93
CA LEU A 276 11.59 17.80 -2.16
C LEU A 276 10.41 18.29 -2.99
N THR A 277 10.34 19.59 -3.25
CA THR A 277 9.12 20.23 -3.74
C THR A 277 9.40 21.37 -4.73
N THR A 278 8.38 21.72 -5.51
CA THR A 278 8.26 23.02 -6.19
C THR A 278 7.60 24.05 -5.26
N PRO A 279 7.69 25.35 -5.49
CA PRO A 279 6.96 26.38 -4.75
C PRO A 279 5.45 26.18 -4.77
N SER A 280 4.90 25.76 -5.89
CA SER A 280 3.48 25.45 -6.07
C SER A 280 3.33 24.16 -6.89
N PHE A 281 2.13 23.55 -6.85
CA PHE A 281 1.86 22.42 -7.71
C PHE A 281 2.00 22.76 -9.19
N GLU A 282 2.64 21.86 -9.95
CA GLU A 282 2.66 21.96 -11.41
C GLU A 282 1.24 21.79 -11.99
N GLY A 283 1.03 22.27 -13.19
CA GLY A 283 -0.19 22.02 -13.95
C GLY A 283 -0.36 20.53 -14.30
N PHE A 284 -1.46 20.19 -14.96
CA PHE A 284 -1.68 18.85 -15.52
C PHE A 284 -0.93 18.71 -16.86
N ILE A 285 0.38 18.72 -16.78
CA ILE A 285 1.35 18.64 -17.89
C ILE A 285 2.29 17.46 -17.66
N SER A 286 2.95 17.00 -18.73
CA SER A 286 3.95 15.94 -18.64
C SER A 286 5.10 16.33 -17.69
N PRO A 287 5.67 15.35 -16.94
CA PRO A 287 6.84 15.63 -16.10
C PRO A 287 8.05 16.24 -16.87
N LEU A 288 8.11 16.03 -18.18
CA LEU A 288 9.14 16.64 -19.05
C LEU A 288 8.93 18.14 -19.30
N GLU A 289 7.70 18.63 -19.17
CA GLU A 289 7.32 20.02 -19.44
C GLU A 289 7.40 20.89 -18.17
N CYS A 290 7.58 20.26 -17.01
CA CYS A 290 7.72 20.94 -15.73
C CYS A 290 9.01 21.78 -15.70
N SER A 291 8.91 23.02 -15.26
CA SER A 291 10.02 23.97 -15.29
C SER A 291 10.25 24.74 -14.00
N GLN A 292 9.41 24.55 -12.99
CA GLN A 292 9.61 25.19 -11.70
C GLN A 292 10.89 24.70 -11.02
N PRO A 293 11.59 25.56 -10.26
CA PRO A 293 12.75 25.12 -9.48
C PRO A 293 12.33 24.13 -8.39
N ARG A 294 13.23 23.20 -8.07
CA ARG A 294 13.03 22.19 -7.04
C ARG A 294 13.81 22.56 -5.79
N TYR A 295 13.18 22.41 -4.63
CA TYR A 295 13.76 22.73 -3.32
C TYR A 295 13.67 21.57 -2.34
N VAL A 296 14.70 21.43 -1.51
CA VAL A 296 14.54 20.78 -0.20
C VAL A 296 14.20 21.84 0.84
N VAL A 297 13.24 21.54 1.71
CA VAL A 297 12.76 22.48 2.75
C VAL A 297 13.22 22.03 4.14
N GLN A 298 12.86 22.78 5.18
CA GLN A 298 13.23 22.55 6.58
C GLN A 298 13.32 21.05 6.91
N LYS A 299 14.31 20.65 7.68
CA LYS A 299 14.39 19.34 8.31
C LYS A 299 13.31 19.22 9.40
N SER A 300 12.72 18.03 9.54
CA SER A 300 11.71 17.82 10.60
C SER A 300 12.01 16.56 11.41
N VAL A 301 11.50 16.54 12.65
CA VAL A 301 11.62 15.41 13.57
C VAL A 301 10.94 14.18 12.96
N THR A 302 9.73 14.32 12.42
CA THR A 302 8.96 13.24 11.79
C THR A 302 9.69 12.66 10.56
N ALA A 303 10.17 13.52 9.63
CA ALA A 303 10.94 13.04 8.48
C ALA A 303 12.23 12.31 8.87
N ALA A 304 12.91 12.74 9.95
CA ALA A 304 14.12 12.08 10.43
C ALA A 304 13.81 10.69 11.03
N LEU A 305 12.70 10.56 11.74
CA LEU A 305 12.27 9.30 12.37
C LEU A 305 11.69 8.32 11.34
N ASP A 306 10.83 8.78 10.43
CA ASP A 306 10.31 7.98 9.32
C ASP A 306 11.42 7.47 8.41
N PHE A 307 12.42 8.34 8.14
CA PHE A 307 13.63 7.90 7.46
C PHE A 307 14.35 6.79 8.23
N ALA A 308 14.53 6.94 9.54
CA ALA A 308 15.23 5.95 10.36
C ALA A 308 14.49 4.60 10.35
N GLY A 309 13.18 4.61 10.59
CA GLY A 309 12.32 3.41 10.57
C GLY A 309 12.32 2.72 9.19
N ALA A 310 12.08 3.48 8.11
CA ALA A 310 12.05 2.96 6.76
C ALA A 310 13.40 2.38 6.31
N MET A 311 14.52 3.03 6.67
CA MET A 311 15.85 2.56 6.29
C MET A 311 16.27 1.30 7.04
N CYS A 312 15.88 1.14 8.31
CA CYS A 312 16.05 -0.11 9.05
C CYS A 312 15.21 -1.24 8.46
N SER A 313 13.92 -1.01 8.23
CA SER A 313 13.02 -1.96 7.58
C SER A 313 13.56 -2.42 6.23
N PHE A 314 14.03 -1.49 5.40
CA PHE A 314 14.64 -1.81 4.11
C PHE A 314 15.98 -2.55 4.25
N ALA A 315 16.81 -2.22 5.24
CA ALA A 315 18.05 -2.93 5.49
C ALA A 315 17.79 -4.40 5.83
N ASN A 316 16.76 -4.70 6.60
CA ASN A 316 16.32 -6.06 6.91
C ASN A 316 16.01 -6.85 5.63
N ILE A 317 15.25 -6.28 4.69
CA ILE A 317 14.93 -6.93 3.40
C ILE A 317 16.17 -7.03 2.50
N HIS A 318 17.01 -6.01 2.46
CA HIS A 318 18.23 -6.02 1.64
C HIS A 318 19.18 -7.13 2.04
N GLY A 319 19.37 -7.32 3.33
CA GLY A 319 20.15 -8.43 3.82
C GLY A 319 19.64 -9.79 3.33
N MET A 320 18.31 -9.98 3.27
CA MET A 320 17.70 -11.20 2.74
C MET A 320 17.92 -11.40 1.24
N SER A 321 17.89 -10.31 0.46
CA SER A 321 17.98 -10.38 -1.01
C SER A 321 19.40 -10.56 -1.54
N VAL A 322 20.43 -10.29 -0.73
CA VAL A 322 21.86 -10.28 -1.12
C VAL A 322 22.61 -11.48 -0.56
N ILE A 323 21.94 -12.60 -0.29
CA ILE A 323 22.60 -13.81 0.14
C ILE A 323 23.44 -14.40 -1.00
N GLY A 324 24.64 -14.01 -1.03
CA GLY A 324 25.73 -14.50 -1.87
C GLY A 324 26.97 -13.68 -1.53
N ASN A 325 28.01 -14.30 -1.12
CA ASN A 325 29.38 -13.90 -0.75
C ASN A 325 29.93 -12.53 -1.26
N ASP A 326 29.11 -11.49 -1.35
CA ASP A 326 29.59 -10.16 -1.73
C ASP A 326 29.92 -9.34 -0.48
N ILE A 327 31.21 -9.27 -0.16
CA ILE A 327 31.77 -8.45 0.92
C ILE A 327 31.38 -6.96 0.77
N ASN A 328 31.04 -6.49 -0.44
CA ASN A 328 30.60 -5.12 -0.66
C ASN A 328 29.15 -4.91 -0.18
N SER A 329 28.30 -5.94 -0.16
CA SER A 329 26.94 -5.84 0.37
C SER A 329 26.90 -5.59 1.88
N ASN A 330 27.80 -6.22 2.65
CA ASN A 330 27.93 -5.96 4.10
C ASN A 330 28.31 -4.51 4.41
N LYS A 331 29.13 -3.88 3.57
CA LYS A 331 29.53 -2.48 3.76
C LYS A 331 28.38 -1.50 3.46
N ILE A 332 27.56 -1.79 2.45
CA ILE A 332 26.36 -1.02 2.14
C ILE A 332 25.30 -1.20 3.24
N TYR A 333 25.16 -2.41 3.77
CA TYR A 333 24.27 -2.76 4.87
C TYR A 333 24.60 -1.96 6.15
N ASN A 334 25.83 -2.01 6.60
CA ASN A 334 26.27 -1.28 7.81
C ASN A 334 26.07 0.24 7.65
N ASN A 335 26.34 0.81 6.49
CA ASN A 335 26.14 2.24 6.22
C ASN A 335 24.66 2.67 6.33
N ARG A 336 23.70 1.77 6.20
CA ARG A 336 22.26 2.10 6.32
C ARG A 336 21.82 2.27 7.75
N TYR A 337 22.28 1.39 8.65
CA TYR A 337 22.03 1.55 10.07
C TYR A 337 22.73 2.80 10.64
N ASP A 338 23.99 3.06 10.26
CA ASP A 338 24.70 4.28 10.65
C ASP A 338 23.91 5.55 10.30
N LYS A 339 23.24 5.55 9.13
CA LYS A 339 22.42 6.68 8.69
C LYS A 339 21.10 6.78 9.46
N ALA A 340 20.45 5.65 9.72
CA ALA A 340 19.25 5.60 10.54
C ALA A 340 19.54 6.07 11.98
N GLU A 341 20.62 5.59 12.59
CA GLU A 341 21.09 6.03 13.92
C GLU A 341 21.40 7.53 13.95
N SER A 342 22.02 8.06 12.87
CA SER A 342 22.34 9.48 12.77
C SER A 342 21.07 10.33 12.66
N ALA A 343 20.07 9.91 11.90
CA ALA A 343 18.77 10.59 11.78
C ALA A 343 18.00 10.55 13.10
N TYR A 344 17.96 9.39 13.77
CA TYR A 344 17.35 9.24 15.08
C TYR A 344 18.02 10.12 16.14
N ALA A 345 19.36 10.17 16.17
CA ALA A 345 20.11 11.04 17.09
C ALA A 345 19.82 12.52 16.84
N TRP A 346 19.66 12.92 15.56
CA TRP A 346 19.27 14.28 15.21
C TRP A 346 17.85 14.59 15.72
N ALA A 347 16.89 13.67 15.52
CA ALA A 347 15.52 13.81 16.02
C ALA A 347 15.47 13.96 17.56
N LYS A 348 16.24 13.16 18.30
CA LYS A 348 16.37 13.27 19.77
C LYS A 348 16.94 14.63 20.21
N ALA A 349 17.83 15.22 19.40
CA ALA A 349 18.41 16.54 19.69
C ALA A 349 17.48 17.70 19.27
N HIS A 350 16.49 17.44 18.41
CA HIS A 350 15.56 18.45 17.85
C HIS A 350 14.10 17.98 17.94
N PRO A 351 13.59 17.60 19.12
CA PRO A 351 12.28 16.95 19.27
C PRO A 351 11.11 17.87 18.89
N ASP A 352 11.31 19.19 18.88
CA ASP A 352 10.29 20.20 18.56
C ASP A 352 10.39 20.70 17.10
N ALA A 353 11.24 20.07 16.25
CA ALA A 353 11.45 20.51 14.89
C ALA A 353 10.35 20.01 13.93
N PHE A 354 9.10 20.38 14.21
CA PHE A 354 7.96 20.10 13.35
C PHE A 354 7.91 20.99 12.12
N TYR A 355 7.35 20.48 11.02
CA TYR A 355 7.18 21.23 9.78
C TYR A 355 5.85 22.00 9.76
N HIS A 356 5.91 23.31 9.95
CA HIS A 356 4.76 24.20 9.91
C HIS A 356 4.84 25.13 8.69
N GLN A 357 4.33 24.69 7.55
CA GLN A 357 4.48 25.38 6.27
C GLN A 357 4.05 26.85 6.29
N ASP A 358 2.88 27.15 6.85
CA ASP A 358 2.34 28.51 6.88
C ASP A 358 3.25 29.45 7.69
N LYS A 359 3.75 28.99 8.84
CA LYS A 359 4.70 29.77 9.66
C LYS A 359 6.04 30.01 8.93
N LEU A 360 6.48 29.03 8.13
CA LEU A 360 7.71 29.13 7.36
C LEU A 360 7.55 30.12 6.20
N ASN A 361 6.39 30.13 5.54
CA ASN A 361 6.08 31.07 4.47
C ASN A 361 5.99 32.53 4.96
N GLU A 362 5.64 32.78 6.24
CA GLU A 362 5.69 34.12 6.84
C GLU A 362 7.12 34.65 7.00
N MET A 363 8.13 33.79 6.98
CA MET A 363 9.52 34.15 7.31
C MET A 363 10.50 34.00 6.14
N TYR A 364 10.18 33.19 5.13
CA TYR A 364 11.12 32.77 4.09
C TYR A 364 10.47 32.75 2.71
N ASP A 365 11.21 33.24 1.70
CA ASP A 365 10.84 33.16 0.28
C ASP A 365 11.62 32.04 -0.47
N PRO A 366 11.04 31.51 -1.56
CA PRO A 366 9.68 31.67 -2.04
C PRO A 366 8.68 30.88 -1.19
N ASP A 367 7.43 31.33 -1.11
CA ASP A 367 6.36 30.58 -0.47
C ASP A 367 6.25 29.17 -1.07
N VAL A 368 5.98 28.19 -0.21
CA VAL A 368 5.69 26.82 -0.60
C VAL A 368 4.23 26.50 -0.29
N SER A 369 3.46 26.08 -1.31
CA SER A 369 2.01 25.81 -1.21
C SER A 369 1.61 24.39 -1.60
N THR A 370 2.58 23.45 -1.60
CA THR A 370 2.35 22.02 -1.86
C THR A 370 1.99 21.27 -0.58
N GLY A 371 1.72 19.96 -0.64
CA GLY A 371 1.32 19.15 0.51
C GLY A 371 2.23 19.35 1.73
N THR A 372 1.65 19.35 2.92
CA THR A 372 2.37 19.65 4.16
C THR A 372 2.94 18.41 4.84
N TYR A 373 2.15 17.35 5.00
CA TYR A 373 2.50 16.19 5.83
C TYR A 373 3.08 16.60 7.20
N GLY A 374 2.48 17.65 7.78
CA GLY A 374 2.88 18.18 9.09
C GLY A 374 2.24 17.39 10.21
N ASP A 375 2.90 17.38 11.34
CA ASP A 375 2.43 16.74 12.56
C ASP A 375 2.61 17.65 13.78
N GLU A 376 1.97 17.30 14.91
CA GLU A 376 2.07 18.00 16.20
C GLU A 376 2.66 17.08 17.30
N SER A 377 2.88 15.79 17.02
CA SER A 377 3.55 14.79 17.85
C SER A 377 4.48 13.94 16.99
N ALA A 378 5.47 13.36 17.59
CA ALA A 378 6.39 12.39 16.96
C ALA A 378 6.57 11.13 17.82
N ASP A 379 5.67 10.91 18.79
CA ASP A 379 5.79 9.78 19.73
C ASP A 379 5.68 8.44 19.02
N ASP A 380 4.82 8.35 18.04
CA ASP A 380 4.60 7.13 17.25
C ASP A 380 5.74 6.86 16.28
N GLU A 381 6.36 7.89 15.68
CA GLU A 381 7.57 7.74 14.89
C GLU A 381 8.78 7.37 15.77
N PHE A 382 8.91 7.96 16.98
CA PHE A 382 9.92 7.54 17.95
C PHE A 382 9.75 6.07 18.33
N PHE A 383 8.50 5.63 18.60
CA PHE A 383 8.22 4.24 18.92
C PHE A 383 8.62 3.30 17.78
N TRP A 384 8.21 3.59 16.54
CA TRP A 384 8.56 2.77 15.38
C TRP A 384 10.07 2.75 15.13
N ALA A 385 10.71 3.92 15.00
CA ALA A 385 12.13 4.02 14.70
C ALA A 385 13.00 3.39 15.81
N ALA A 386 12.65 3.57 17.10
CA ALA A 386 13.35 2.94 18.21
C ALA A 386 13.19 1.41 18.19
N SER A 387 12.00 0.89 17.85
CA SER A 387 11.77 -0.55 17.71
C SER A 387 12.66 -1.17 16.63
N GLU A 388 12.71 -0.54 15.47
CA GLU A 388 13.57 -0.98 14.36
C GLU A 388 15.07 -0.95 14.74
N LEU A 389 15.52 0.17 15.33
CA LEU A 389 16.91 0.34 15.74
C LEU A 389 17.30 -0.61 16.89
N TYR A 390 16.39 -0.85 17.85
CA TYR A 390 16.65 -1.84 18.90
C TYR A 390 16.86 -3.23 18.33
N HIS A 391 16.00 -3.67 17.43
CA HIS A 391 16.12 -4.99 16.81
C HIS A 391 17.36 -5.11 15.92
N ALA A 392 17.78 -4.02 15.28
CA ALA A 392 18.97 -3.97 14.45
C ALA A 392 20.28 -3.96 15.24
N THR A 393 20.31 -3.29 16.40
CA THR A 393 21.57 -3.00 17.13
C THR A 393 21.66 -3.66 18.49
N GLN A 394 20.55 -4.06 19.09
CA GLN A 394 20.43 -4.54 20.47
C GLN A 394 20.95 -3.50 21.50
N ASN A 395 20.97 -2.23 21.14
CA ASN A 395 21.38 -1.16 22.04
C ASN A 395 20.24 -0.85 23.05
N PRO A 396 20.47 -1.01 24.38
CA PRO A 396 19.42 -0.84 25.38
C PRO A 396 18.84 0.58 25.44
N ALA A 397 19.54 1.59 24.92
CA ALA A 397 19.02 2.96 24.89
C ALA A 397 17.75 3.05 24.00
N TYR A 398 17.69 2.31 22.89
CA TYR A 398 16.50 2.25 22.06
C TYR A 398 15.35 1.50 22.74
N LEU A 399 15.64 0.48 23.55
CA LEU A 399 14.61 -0.21 24.32
C LEU A 399 13.93 0.70 25.36
N GLU A 400 14.70 1.57 26.00
CA GLU A 400 14.14 2.59 26.91
C GLU A 400 13.27 3.59 26.14
N ASP A 401 13.66 3.98 24.93
CA ASP A 401 12.83 4.84 24.08
C ASP A 401 11.56 4.11 23.63
N VAL A 402 11.62 2.83 23.25
CA VAL A 402 10.44 2.00 22.98
C VAL A 402 9.46 2.02 24.14
N LYS A 403 9.92 1.81 25.37
CA LYS A 403 9.07 1.85 26.58
C LYS A 403 8.46 3.23 26.82
N THR A 404 9.23 4.28 26.53
CA THR A 404 8.82 5.67 26.74
C THR A 404 7.70 6.08 25.79
N PHE A 405 7.82 5.70 24.50
CA PHE A 405 6.93 6.12 23.41
C PHE A 405 5.89 5.06 23.02
N MET A 406 5.86 3.92 23.71
CA MET A 406 4.91 2.85 23.43
C MET A 406 3.46 3.33 23.60
N PRO A 407 2.60 3.18 22.57
CA PRO A 407 1.21 3.63 22.63
C PRO A 407 0.43 2.90 23.73
N GLU A 408 -0.60 3.55 24.29
CA GLU A 408 -1.50 2.93 25.27
C GLU A 408 -2.55 2.04 24.59
N THR A 409 -2.99 2.41 23.39
CA THR A 409 -4.02 1.73 22.61
C THR A 409 -3.58 1.60 21.15
N PHE A 410 -4.17 0.63 20.43
CA PHE A 410 -3.94 0.50 18.99
C PHE A 410 -4.67 1.62 18.23
N THR A 411 -3.97 2.26 17.31
CA THR A 411 -4.54 3.19 16.33
C THR A 411 -4.27 2.65 14.92
N LEU A 412 -5.29 2.71 14.06
CA LEU A 412 -5.12 2.31 12.66
C LEU A 412 -4.08 3.23 12.00
N MET A 413 -3.14 2.61 11.30
CA MET A 413 -1.99 3.33 10.75
C MET A 413 -2.37 4.21 9.55
N PHE A 414 -1.65 5.30 9.44
CA PHE A 414 -1.58 6.19 8.27
C PHE A 414 -0.29 7.02 8.38
N TRP A 415 0.02 7.88 7.42
CA TRP A 415 1.26 8.68 7.40
C TRP A 415 1.45 9.58 8.65
N GLY A 416 0.41 9.98 9.33
CA GLY A 416 0.44 10.79 10.56
C GLY A 416 0.22 9.96 11.84
N ASN A 417 0.20 8.63 11.75
CA ASN A 417 0.31 7.73 12.89
C ASN A 417 0.91 6.39 12.46
N VAL A 418 2.17 6.20 12.75
CA VAL A 418 2.96 5.04 12.32
C VAL A 418 3.19 4.02 13.43
N ALA A 419 2.59 4.19 14.62
CA ALA A 419 2.79 3.30 15.78
C ALA A 419 2.55 1.82 15.45
N ALA A 420 1.55 1.52 14.61
CA ALA A 420 1.26 0.15 14.21
C ALA A 420 2.44 -0.54 13.51
N LEU A 421 3.30 0.19 12.78
CA LEU A 421 4.50 -0.37 12.17
C LEU A 421 5.49 -0.87 13.23
N GLY A 422 5.62 -0.14 14.35
CA GLY A 422 6.39 -0.58 15.51
C GLY A 422 5.77 -1.82 16.18
N ILE A 423 4.44 -1.84 16.34
CA ILE A 423 3.70 -3.01 16.88
C ILE A 423 3.94 -4.24 15.99
N PHE A 424 3.81 -4.10 14.68
CA PHE A 424 4.09 -5.19 13.74
C PHE A 424 5.54 -5.65 13.77
N GLU A 425 6.49 -4.73 13.96
CA GLU A 425 7.90 -5.08 14.12
C GLU A 425 8.13 -5.98 15.34
N TRP A 426 7.53 -5.68 16.51
CA TRP A 426 7.65 -6.51 17.70
C TRP A 426 7.04 -7.90 17.51
N ILE A 427 5.88 -8.01 16.86
CA ILE A 427 5.25 -9.28 16.50
C ILE A 427 6.14 -10.10 15.56
N GLN A 428 6.72 -9.46 14.55
CA GLN A 428 7.64 -10.12 13.61
C GLN A 428 8.98 -10.47 14.25
N TYR A 429 9.47 -9.66 15.20
CA TYR A 429 10.69 -9.94 15.94
C TYR A 429 10.57 -11.24 16.71
N GLU A 430 9.46 -11.47 17.43
CA GLU A 430 9.19 -12.75 18.11
C GLU A 430 9.26 -13.91 17.12
N LYS A 431 8.57 -13.81 15.98
CA LYS A 431 8.56 -14.87 14.96
C LYS A 431 9.98 -15.17 14.47
N ARG A 432 10.81 -14.15 14.26
CA ARG A 432 12.22 -14.30 13.89
C ARG A 432 13.04 -14.99 14.98
N MET A 433 12.86 -14.63 16.23
CA MET A 433 13.61 -15.21 17.36
C MET A 433 13.21 -16.66 17.64
N LEU A 434 11.93 -17.01 17.51
CA LEU A 434 11.42 -18.36 17.71
C LEU A 434 11.80 -19.33 16.58
N ALA A 435 12.04 -18.85 15.38
CA ALA A 435 12.51 -19.68 14.27
C ALA A 435 13.90 -20.31 14.51
N GLN A 436 14.53 -20.04 15.63
CA GLN A 436 15.78 -20.66 16.17
C GLN A 436 16.98 -20.69 15.23
N LYS A 437 16.97 -19.91 14.17
CA LYS A 437 18.14 -19.77 13.31
C LYS A 437 18.40 -18.29 13.11
N PRO A 438 19.66 -17.84 13.30
CA PRO A 438 20.00 -16.49 12.90
C PRO A 438 19.65 -16.37 11.42
N PHE A 439 18.72 -15.50 11.14
CA PHE A 439 18.27 -15.16 9.79
C PHE A 439 19.45 -14.78 8.87
N TRP A 440 20.52 -14.41 9.50
CA TRP A 440 21.78 -13.95 8.94
C TRP A 440 22.90 -14.84 9.44
N GLY A 441 23.33 -15.88 8.84
CA GLY A 441 24.54 -16.63 9.24
C GLY A 441 25.40 -15.88 10.27
N ASP A 442 26.51 -16.31 10.73
CA ASP A 442 27.32 -15.63 11.74
C ASP A 442 27.32 -14.10 11.55
N THR A 443 26.33 -13.41 12.18
CA THR A 443 26.23 -11.96 12.09
C THR A 443 27.45 -11.35 12.79
N PRO A 444 28.08 -10.32 12.24
CA PRO A 444 29.27 -9.70 12.85
C PRO A 444 29.00 -9.09 14.23
N PHE A 445 27.74 -9.05 14.69
CA PHE A 445 27.29 -8.39 15.91
C PHE A 445 26.97 -9.32 17.08
N GLY A 446 27.13 -10.65 16.96
CA GLY A 446 26.99 -11.57 18.11
C GLY A 446 25.60 -11.53 18.77
N PHE A 447 24.51 -11.46 17.99
CA PHE A 447 23.17 -11.36 18.52
C PHE A 447 22.80 -12.51 19.45
N ARG A 448 22.17 -12.16 20.56
CA ARG A 448 21.60 -13.12 21.49
C ARG A 448 20.46 -13.89 20.80
N ILE A 449 20.44 -15.21 20.97
CA ILE A 449 19.30 -16.04 20.57
C ILE A 449 18.31 -16.06 21.75
N GLY A 450 17.06 -15.76 21.48
CA GLY A 450 15.96 -15.79 22.44
C GLY A 450 15.46 -14.42 22.88
N ILE A 451 14.28 -14.41 23.45
CA ILE A 451 13.54 -13.24 23.94
C ILE A 451 13.74 -13.15 25.45
N ASN A 452 14.02 -11.96 25.99
CA ASN A 452 14.08 -11.74 27.44
C ASN A 452 12.70 -11.35 28.00
N GLU A 453 12.60 -11.21 29.34
CA GLU A 453 11.32 -10.89 30.01
C GLU A 453 10.78 -9.51 29.59
N GLU A 454 11.62 -8.49 29.46
CA GLU A 454 11.21 -7.14 29.06
C GLU A 454 10.71 -7.10 27.61
N GLU A 455 11.41 -7.78 26.71
CA GLU A 455 10.98 -7.94 25.31
C GLU A 455 9.65 -8.69 25.23
N GLN A 456 9.47 -9.75 26.03
CA GLN A 456 8.24 -10.52 26.04
C GLN A 456 7.05 -9.68 26.54
N GLU A 457 7.25 -8.85 27.56
CA GLU A 457 6.20 -7.92 28.03
C GLU A 457 5.76 -6.95 26.94
N ILE A 458 6.68 -6.40 26.16
CA ILE A 458 6.40 -5.51 25.03
C ILE A 458 5.63 -6.27 23.94
N ILE A 459 6.11 -7.45 23.57
CA ILE A 459 5.47 -8.32 22.56
C ILE A 459 4.04 -8.67 22.95
N ASP A 460 3.83 -9.10 24.18
CA ASP A 460 2.51 -9.49 24.69
C ASP A 460 1.55 -8.30 24.68
N ARG A 461 2.03 -7.12 25.04
CA ARG A 461 1.26 -5.89 24.98
C ARG A 461 0.92 -5.51 23.52
N CYS A 462 1.85 -5.60 22.59
CA CYS A 462 1.62 -5.36 21.15
C CYS A 462 0.55 -6.31 20.59
N LYS A 463 0.68 -7.61 20.87
CA LYS A 463 -0.31 -8.63 20.47
C LYS A 463 -1.69 -8.33 21.02
N LYS A 464 -1.75 -8.01 22.34
CA LYS A 464 -3.01 -7.71 22.99
C LYS A 464 -3.71 -6.50 22.36
N MET A 465 -2.99 -5.41 22.17
CA MET A 465 -3.55 -4.19 21.56
C MET A 465 -4.10 -4.48 20.16
N LEU A 466 -3.38 -5.20 19.33
CA LEU A 466 -3.82 -5.58 17.99
C LEU A 466 -5.06 -6.49 18.01
N LEU A 467 -5.05 -7.52 18.84
CA LEU A 467 -6.18 -8.49 18.93
C LEU A 467 -7.43 -7.83 19.49
N ASP A 468 -7.31 -7.00 20.54
CA ASP A 468 -8.43 -6.24 21.10
C ASP A 468 -9.06 -5.31 20.04
N TYR A 469 -8.24 -4.61 19.25
CA TYR A 469 -8.69 -3.77 18.14
C TYR A 469 -9.42 -4.58 17.07
N CYS A 470 -8.84 -5.70 16.64
CA CYS A 470 -9.43 -6.55 15.61
C CYS A 470 -10.77 -7.16 16.08
N ASP A 471 -10.84 -7.67 17.30
CA ASP A 471 -12.07 -8.26 17.85
C ASP A 471 -13.18 -7.22 17.97
N GLN A 472 -12.88 -6.01 18.45
CA GLN A 472 -13.85 -4.92 18.51
C GLN A 472 -14.33 -4.50 17.11
N SER A 473 -13.42 -4.45 16.12
CA SER A 473 -13.76 -4.04 14.75
C SER A 473 -14.72 -5.04 14.06
N ILE A 474 -14.60 -6.34 14.35
CA ILE A 474 -15.46 -7.38 13.77
C ILE A 474 -16.92 -7.21 14.20
N GLU A 475 -17.20 -6.70 15.41
CA GLU A 475 -18.56 -6.52 15.91
C GLU A 475 -19.40 -5.59 15.01
N ALA A 476 -18.76 -4.67 14.30
CA ALA A 476 -19.45 -3.73 13.42
C ALA A 476 -20.09 -4.39 12.19
N VAL A 477 -19.62 -5.58 11.78
CA VAL A 477 -20.07 -6.28 10.56
C VAL A 477 -21.55 -6.65 10.62
N GLU A 478 -22.09 -6.98 11.79
CA GLU A 478 -23.50 -7.37 11.95
C GLU A 478 -24.45 -6.28 11.44
N ASN A 479 -24.09 -5.01 11.60
CA ASN A 479 -24.87 -3.85 11.19
C ASN A 479 -24.41 -3.24 9.86
N SER A 480 -23.34 -3.75 9.27
CA SER A 480 -22.78 -3.25 8.02
C SER A 480 -23.72 -3.49 6.85
N CYS A 481 -23.96 -2.43 6.07
CA CYS A 481 -24.74 -2.50 4.83
C CYS A 481 -24.00 -3.23 3.70
N TYR A 482 -22.69 -3.31 3.78
CA TYR A 482 -21.84 -3.87 2.71
C TYR A 482 -20.94 -5.01 3.21
N ASN A 483 -21.30 -5.61 4.33
CA ASN A 483 -20.59 -6.76 4.91
C ASN A 483 -19.10 -6.49 5.18
N SER A 484 -18.73 -5.27 5.58
CA SER A 484 -17.36 -4.86 5.90
C SER A 484 -17.21 -4.50 7.38
N ALA A 485 -16.02 -4.72 7.94
CA ALA A 485 -15.71 -4.33 9.31
C ALA A 485 -15.35 -2.85 9.44
N TYR A 486 -14.91 -2.20 8.37
CA TYR A 486 -14.66 -0.76 8.27
C TYR A 486 -15.78 -0.07 7.48
N GLY A 487 -15.91 1.26 7.63
CA GLY A 487 -16.91 2.05 6.90
C GLY A 487 -18.30 1.99 7.53
N ASN A 488 -18.40 1.80 8.84
CA ASN A 488 -19.65 1.70 9.59
C ASN A 488 -19.95 2.93 10.45
N SER A 489 -19.04 3.91 10.48
CA SER A 489 -19.18 5.22 11.12
C SER A 489 -18.97 6.35 10.08
N PRO A 490 -19.66 7.52 10.20
CA PRO A 490 -19.38 8.66 9.33
C PRO A 490 -17.91 9.11 9.38
N GLU A 491 -17.25 8.95 10.51
CA GLU A 491 -15.85 9.30 10.77
C GLU A 491 -14.86 8.40 10.01
N ASP A 492 -15.31 7.23 9.54
CA ASP A 492 -14.49 6.32 8.71
C ASP A 492 -14.27 6.88 7.30
N PHE A 493 -15.14 7.80 6.85
CA PHE A 493 -15.11 8.36 5.49
C PHE A 493 -14.38 9.71 5.48
N ILE A 494 -13.07 9.62 5.32
CA ILE A 494 -12.16 10.77 5.28
C ILE A 494 -11.39 10.77 3.96
N TRP A 495 -10.59 11.81 3.72
CA TRP A 495 -9.70 11.87 2.56
C TRP A 495 -8.72 10.68 2.59
N GLY A 496 -8.82 9.80 1.59
CA GLY A 496 -8.03 8.57 1.49
C GLY A 496 -8.61 7.36 2.21
N CYS A 497 -9.88 7.38 2.61
CA CYS A 497 -10.51 6.30 3.37
C CYS A 497 -10.41 4.92 2.72
N SER A 498 -10.26 4.83 1.39
CA SER A 498 -10.04 3.55 0.72
C SER A 498 -8.81 2.80 1.26
N SER A 499 -7.75 3.50 1.66
CA SER A 499 -6.59 2.86 2.27
C SER A 499 -6.91 2.27 3.64
N SER A 500 -7.76 2.92 4.43
CA SER A 500 -8.12 2.46 5.78
C SER A 500 -8.82 1.09 5.77
N PHE A 501 -9.62 0.77 4.73
CA PHE A 501 -10.15 -0.58 4.54
C PHE A 501 -9.02 -1.62 4.35
N CYS A 502 -7.99 -1.27 3.58
CA CYS A 502 -6.82 -2.12 3.38
C CYS A 502 -5.97 -2.21 4.65
N ASP A 503 -5.77 -1.11 5.36
CA ASP A 503 -5.00 -1.04 6.59
C ASP A 503 -5.62 -1.91 7.70
N GLN A 504 -6.95 -1.85 7.84
CA GLN A 504 -7.64 -2.73 8.78
C GLN A 504 -7.59 -4.20 8.33
N ALA A 505 -7.65 -4.48 7.01
CA ALA A 505 -7.44 -5.83 6.49
C ALA A 505 -6.05 -6.37 6.84
N ILE A 506 -5.00 -5.53 6.78
CA ILE A 506 -3.65 -5.91 7.22
C ILE A 506 -3.63 -6.25 8.71
N CYS A 507 -4.31 -5.48 9.55
CA CYS A 507 -4.44 -5.80 10.99
C CYS A 507 -5.08 -7.17 11.20
N PHE A 508 -6.16 -7.50 10.50
CA PHE A 508 -6.80 -8.81 10.56
C PHE A 508 -5.87 -9.93 10.08
N LEU A 509 -5.05 -9.69 9.06
CA LEU A 509 -4.09 -10.68 8.57
C LEU A 509 -2.98 -10.96 9.62
N TYR A 510 -2.51 -9.93 10.34
CA TYR A 510 -1.63 -10.14 11.50
C TYR A 510 -2.32 -10.93 12.62
N ALA A 511 -3.59 -10.61 12.91
CA ALA A 511 -4.36 -11.35 13.91
C ALA A 511 -4.57 -12.83 13.51
N TYR A 512 -4.78 -13.10 12.22
CA TYR A 512 -4.82 -14.46 11.69
C TYR A 512 -3.51 -15.21 11.87
N GLU A 513 -2.39 -14.58 11.54
CA GLU A 513 -1.05 -15.17 11.76
C GLU A 513 -0.76 -15.51 13.22
N LEU A 514 -1.28 -14.70 14.15
CA LEU A 514 -1.12 -14.94 15.59
C LEU A 514 -2.00 -16.06 16.14
N THR A 515 -3.20 -16.24 15.58
CA THR A 515 -4.23 -17.08 16.19
C THR A 515 -4.63 -18.30 15.36
N GLY A 516 -4.46 -18.24 14.05
CA GLY A 516 -5.02 -19.22 13.10
C GLY A 516 -6.56 -19.14 12.98
N ASP A 517 -7.22 -18.16 13.61
CA ASP A 517 -8.68 -18.03 13.58
C ASP A 517 -9.14 -17.42 12.26
N ARG A 518 -9.86 -18.20 11.48
CA ARG A 518 -10.37 -17.85 10.17
C ARG A 518 -11.24 -16.59 10.16
N LYS A 519 -11.89 -16.24 11.27
CA LYS A 519 -12.72 -15.02 11.36
C LYS A 519 -11.96 -13.76 10.90
N TYR A 520 -10.65 -13.70 11.17
CA TYR A 520 -9.84 -12.55 10.78
C TYR A 520 -9.59 -12.49 9.27
N VAL A 521 -9.28 -13.61 8.63
CA VAL A 521 -9.11 -13.67 7.16
C VAL A 521 -10.41 -13.32 6.45
N ASP A 522 -11.54 -13.86 6.93
CA ASP A 522 -12.85 -13.56 6.35
C ASP A 522 -13.15 -12.05 6.42
N ASN A 523 -12.83 -11.38 7.55
CA ASN A 523 -13.00 -9.94 7.68
C ASN A 523 -12.00 -9.11 6.85
N ALA A 524 -10.79 -9.60 6.66
CA ALA A 524 -9.85 -8.98 5.72
C ALA A 524 -10.40 -9.01 4.28
N PHE A 525 -10.96 -10.14 3.84
CA PHE A 525 -11.63 -10.22 2.54
C PHE A 525 -12.86 -9.32 2.44
N ARG A 526 -13.68 -9.23 3.48
CA ARG A 526 -14.86 -8.34 3.51
C ARG A 526 -14.48 -6.88 3.28
N ASN A 527 -13.44 -6.39 3.96
CA ASN A 527 -12.95 -5.03 3.75
C ASN A 527 -12.42 -4.82 2.32
N VAL A 528 -11.70 -5.78 1.76
CA VAL A 528 -11.23 -5.73 0.38
C VAL A 528 -12.38 -5.83 -0.62
N ASN A 529 -13.39 -6.65 -0.37
CA ASN A 529 -14.60 -6.71 -1.21
C ASN A 529 -15.29 -5.35 -1.29
N TYR A 530 -15.30 -4.55 -0.19
CA TYR A 530 -15.80 -3.19 -0.21
C TYR A 530 -15.04 -2.33 -1.23
N ILE A 531 -13.71 -2.33 -1.18
CA ILE A 531 -12.85 -1.60 -2.12
C ILE A 531 -13.07 -2.03 -3.57
N LEU A 532 -13.35 -3.32 -3.77
CA LEU A 532 -13.49 -3.92 -5.11
C LEU A 532 -14.92 -3.87 -5.68
N GLY A 533 -15.85 -3.14 -5.00
CA GLY A 533 -17.16 -2.83 -5.58
C GLY A 533 -18.39 -3.18 -4.73
N GLN A 534 -18.23 -3.90 -3.60
CA GLN A 534 -19.35 -4.16 -2.67
C GLN A 534 -19.55 -2.96 -1.74
N ASN A 535 -19.85 -1.78 -2.32
CA ASN A 535 -19.96 -0.50 -1.61
C ASN A 535 -21.11 0.35 -2.17
N ALA A 536 -21.40 1.46 -1.51
CA ALA A 536 -22.54 2.34 -1.85
C ALA A 536 -22.50 2.86 -3.29
N THR A 537 -21.31 3.18 -3.79
CA THR A 537 -21.12 3.75 -5.12
C THR A 537 -21.05 2.69 -6.22
N GLY A 538 -20.82 1.43 -5.87
CA GLY A 538 -20.58 0.32 -6.79
C GLY A 538 -19.32 0.49 -7.64
N TYR A 539 -18.38 1.35 -7.25
CA TYR A 539 -17.07 1.44 -7.88
C TYR A 539 -16.10 0.41 -7.27
N CYS A 540 -15.37 -0.29 -8.14
CA CYS A 540 -14.06 -0.81 -7.75
C CYS A 540 -13.12 0.38 -7.68
N TYR A 541 -12.66 0.77 -6.49
CA TYR A 541 -11.82 1.96 -6.30
C TYR A 541 -10.38 1.81 -6.79
N VAL A 542 -10.08 0.76 -7.57
CA VAL A 542 -8.78 0.53 -8.19
C VAL A 542 -8.89 0.72 -9.70
N THR A 543 -8.07 1.60 -10.26
CA THR A 543 -8.05 1.88 -11.70
C THR A 543 -7.76 0.61 -12.52
N GLY A 544 -8.49 0.43 -13.62
CA GLY A 544 -8.29 -0.66 -14.57
C GLY A 544 -8.81 -2.03 -14.10
N PHE A 545 -9.53 -2.11 -12.98
CA PHE A 545 -10.12 -3.35 -12.45
C PHE A 545 -11.62 -3.22 -12.22
N GLY A 546 -12.35 -4.32 -12.44
CA GLY A 546 -13.82 -4.32 -12.39
C GLY A 546 -14.48 -3.72 -13.64
N TYR A 547 -15.79 -3.73 -13.66
CA TYR A 547 -16.59 -3.17 -14.76
C TYR A 547 -17.00 -1.70 -14.51
N LYS A 548 -16.83 -1.19 -13.27
CA LYS A 548 -17.04 0.20 -12.89
C LYS A 548 -15.85 0.64 -12.03
N SER A 549 -14.84 1.22 -12.64
CA SER A 549 -13.64 1.70 -11.97
C SER A 549 -13.33 3.16 -12.31
N PRO A 550 -12.48 3.85 -11.55
CA PRO A 550 -12.10 5.23 -11.83
C PRO A 550 -11.48 5.35 -13.22
N MET A 551 -12.01 6.26 -14.03
CA MET A 551 -11.51 6.60 -15.36
C MET A 551 -10.78 7.94 -15.40
N PHE A 552 -11.07 8.82 -14.44
CA PHE A 552 -10.54 10.18 -14.40
C PHE A 552 -9.89 10.50 -13.04
N PRO A 553 -8.92 9.69 -12.56
CA PRO A 553 -8.29 9.94 -11.28
C PRO A 553 -7.56 11.30 -11.30
N HIS A 554 -7.53 11.98 -10.15
CA HIS A 554 -6.73 13.18 -9.99
C HIS A 554 -5.24 12.82 -9.96
N SER A 555 -4.67 12.67 -11.14
CA SER A 555 -3.27 12.30 -11.36
C SER A 555 -2.73 13.00 -12.60
N ARG A 556 -1.64 13.76 -12.42
CA ARG A 556 -0.98 14.43 -13.54
C ARG A 556 -0.41 13.43 -14.53
N LEU A 557 0.08 12.30 -14.07
CA LEU A 557 0.60 11.23 -14.95
C LEU A 557 -0.51 10.68 -15.86
N CYS A 558 -1.66 10.31 -15.29
CA CYS A 558 -2.78 9.77 -16.07
C CYS A 558 -3.43 10.81 -16.99
N HIS A 559 -3.38 12.09 -16.62
CA HIS A 559 -4.01 13.14 -17.42
C HIS A 559 -3.13 13.61 -18.58
N SER A 560 -1.80 13.60 -18.41
CA SER A 560 -0.86 14.20 -19.36
C SER A 560 -0.25 13.22 -20.37
N ASP A 561 -0.53 11.93 -20.28
CA ASP A 561 0.06 10.91 -21.15
C ASP A 561 -0.66 10.75 -22.50
N GLY A 562 -1.86 11.34 -22.63
CA GLY A 562 -2.68 11.28 -23.85
C GLY A 562 -3.36 9.92 -24.06
N ILE A 563 -3.43 9.09 -23.03
CA ILE A 563 -4.10 7.77 -23.03
C ILE A 563 -5.44 7.92 -22.32
N GLU A 564 -6.50 7.37 -22.91
CA GLU A 564 -7.85 7.48 -22.34
C GLU A 564 -8.00 6.68 -21.04
N GLU A 565 -7.41 5.47 -20.99
CA GLU A 565 -7.46 4.62 -19.81
C GLU A 565 -6.35 5.00 -18.82
N PRO A 566 -6.69 5.15 -17.54
CA PRO A 566 -5.67 5.45 -16.52
C PRO A 566 -4.67 4.31 -16.34
N ILE A 567 -3.53 4.61 -15.73
CA ILE A 567 -2.55 3.62 -15.26
C ILE A 567 -3.30 2.63 -14.35
N PRO A 568 -3.22 1.30 -14.59
CA PRO A 568 -3.94 0.33 -13.78
C PRO A 568 -3.27 0.10 -12.42
N GLY A 569 -4.08 -0.31 -11.43
CA GLY A 569 -3.60 -0.68 -10.10
C GLY A 569 -3.42 0.49 -9.14
N LEU A 570 -3.90 1.68 -9.47
CA LEU A 570 -3.89 2.84 -8.58
C LEU A 570 -5.16 2.85 -7.72
N LEU A 571 -5.00 2.91 -6.39
CA LEU A 571 -6.10 3.07 -5.44
C LEU A 571 -6.47 4.55 -5.34
N VAL A 572 -7.73 4.90 -5.60
CA VAL A 572 -8.23 6.26 -5.38
C VAL A 572 -8.71 6.46 -3.94
N GLY A 573 -8.75 7.71 -3.50
CA GLY A 573 -9.07 8.10 -2.12
C GLY A 573 -10.37 7.55 -1.56
N GLY A 574 -11.41 7.38 -2.39
CA GLY A 574 -12.71 6.91 -1.95
C GLY A 574 -13.64 8.01 -1.42
N PRO A 575 -14.81 7.64 -0.88
CA PRO A 575 -15.81 8.59 -0.42
C PRO A 575 -15.29 9.53 0.66
N ASN A 576 -15.54 10.84 0.50
CA ASN A 576 -15.12 11.88 1.44
C ASN A 576 -16.19 12.98 1.58
N PRO A 577 -17.03 12.94 2.63
CA PRO A 577 -18.11 13.92 2.84
C PRO A 577 -17.62 15.33 3.20
N ALA A 578 -16.33 15.51 3.52
CA ALA A 578 -15.76 16.82 3.81
C ALA A 578 -15.60 17.68 2.53
N HIS A 579 -15.63 17.07 1.34
CA HIS A 579 -15.54 17.74 0.03
C HIS A 579 -14.45 18.82 0.02
N ASN A 580 -13.20 18.42 0.37
CA ASN A 580 -12.07 19.36 0.52
C ASN A 580 -11.70 20.10 -0.79
N ASP A 581 -12.14 19.58 -1.95
CA ASP A 581 -12.03 20.21 -3.27
C ASP A 581 -13.06 21.34 -3.52
N LYS A 582 -13.95 21.59 -2.54
CA LYS A 582 -14.86 22.72 -2.51
C LYS A 582 -15.71 22.84 -3.81
N ASP A 583 -15.73 24.05 -4.38
CA ASP A 583 -16.52 24.37 -5.57
C ASP A 583 -15.99 23.75 -6.89
N ALA A 584 -14.81 23.11 -6.87
CA ALA A 584 -14.23 22.48 -8.04
C ALA A 584 -15.02 21.24 -8.51
N VAL A 585 -15.75 20.60 -7.58
CA VAL A 585 -16.49 19.36 -7.82
C VAL A 585 -17.92 19.48 -7.29
N LYS A 586 -18.86 18.97 -8.07
CA LYS A 586 -20.24 18.82 -7.64
C LYS A 586 -20.53 17.37 -7.31
N TYR A 587 -20.60 17.06 -6.04
CA TYR A 587 -20.95 15.73 -5.55
C TYR A 587 -22.44 15.44 -5.73
N HIS A 588 -22.77 14.20 -6.13
CA HIS A 588 -24.15 13.74 -6.30
C HIS A 588 -24.81 13.43 -4.96
N SER A 589 -24.05 13.08 -3.94
CA SER A 589 -24.53 12.76 -2.61
C SER A 589 -23.64 13.43 -1.55
N SER A 590 -24.22 13.73 -0.40
CA SER A 590 -23.53 14.16 0.81
C SER A 590 -23.49 13.07 1.88
N TYR A 591 -24.03 11.89 1.60
CA TYR A 591 -23.90 10.76 2.52
C TYR A 591 -22.44 10.28 2.56
N PRO A 592 -21.93 9.92 3.75
CA PRO A 592 -20.52 9.58 3.94
C PRO A 592 -20.00 8.55 2.91
N ASP A 593 -20.72 7.44 2.74
CA ASP A 593 -20.35 6.32 1.87
C ASP A 593 -20.62 6.55 0.37
N GLU A 594 -21.38 7.62 0.02
CA GLU A 594 -21.75 7.96 -1.35
C GLU A 594 -21.01 9.20 -1.89
N SER A 595 -20.20 9.91 -1.05
CA SER A 595 -19.52 11.16 -1.39
C SER A 595 -18.26 10.94 -2.23
N TYR A 596 -18.44 10.42 -3.45
CA TYR A 596 -17.38 10.10 -4.41
C TYR A 596 -17.74 10.55 -5.82
N GLU A 597 -16.81 11.17 -6.54
CA GLU A 597 -16.97 11.56 -7.94
C GLU A 597 -15.75 11.18 -8.77
N ASP A 598 -15.97 10.39 -9.82
CA ASP A 598 -14.91 10.03 -10.77
C ASP A 598 -14.71 11.16 -11.80
N VAL A 599 -14.10 12.24 -11.34
CA VAL A 599 -13.72 13.39 -12.17
C VAL A 599 -12.34 13.90 -11.79
N MET A 600 -11.56 14.32 -12.78
CA MET A 600 -10.18 14.75 -12.59
C MET A 600 -10.01 15.88 -11.54
N PRO A 601 -10.89 16.89 -11.41
CA PRO A 601 -10.74 17.91 -10.37
C PRO A 601 -10.94 17.42 -8.94
N SER A 602 -11.52 16.21 -8.74
CA SER A 602 -11.78 15.67 -7.41
C SER A 602 -10.52 15.10 -6.78
N TYR A 603 -9.69 15.95 -6.19
CA TYR A 603 -8.58 15.47 -5.37
C TYR A 603 -9.05 14.93 -4.01
N ALA A 604 -10.19 15.40 -3.50
CA ALA A 604 -10.69 14.98 -2.20
C ALA A 604 -11.21 13.54 -2.15
N SER A 605 -11.67 12.98 -3.28
CA SER A 605 -12.20 11.61 -3.34
C SER A 605 -11.57 10.72 -4.41
N ASN A 606 -10.99 11.31 -5.46
CA ASN A 606 -10.51 10.59 -6.64
C ASN A 606 -9.00 10.78 -6.92
N GLU A 607 -8.23 11.32 -5.96
CA GLU A 607 -6.77 11.36 -6.04
C GLU A 607 -6.19 9.96 -5.79
N ILE A 608 -4.97 9.75 -6.25
CA ILE A 608 -4.15 8.57 -5.95
C ILE A 608 -2.98 8.99 -5.06
N CYS A 609 -2.48 8.07 -4.23
CA CYS A 609 -1.33 8.35 -3.39
C CYS A 609 -0.50 7.09 -3.11
N ILE A 610 0.82 7.25 -2.90
CA ILE A 610 1.73 6.11 -2.65
C ILE A 610 1.40 5.37 -1.35
N ASN A 611 0.99 6.08 -0.28
CA ASN A 611 0.62 5.41 0.98
C ASN A 611 -0.65 4.56 0.81
N TRP A 612 -1.65 5.05 0.09
CA TRP A 612 -2.86 4.28 -0.19
C TRP A 612 -2.55 3.04 -1.03
N ASN A 613 -1.67 3.20 -2.02
CA ASN A 613 -1.20 2.08 -2.83
C ASN A 613 -0.34 1.09 -2.03
N ALA A 614 0.44 1.56 -1.05
CA ALA A 614 1.19 0.68 -0.16
C ALA A 614 0.26 -0.22 0.66
N SER A 615 -0.83 0.34 1.19
CA SER A 615 -1.89 -0.41 1.89
C SER A 615 -2.55 -1.43 0.96
N LEU A 616 -2.91 -1.03 -0.27
CA LEU A 616 -3.48 -1.94 -1.27
C LEU A 616 -2.52 -3.08 -1.60
N VAL A 617 -1.26 -2.77 -1.96
CA VAL A 617 -0.23 -3.79 -2.27
C VAL A 617 -0.09 -4.78 -1.12
N SER A 618 -0.01 -4.27 0.11
CA SER A 618 0.18 -5.08 1.31
C SER A 618 -0.98 -6.02 1.56
N ALA A 619 -2.21 -5.51 1.57
CA ALA A 619 -3.41 -6.31 1.82
C ALA A 619 -3.65 -7.35 0.70
N ILE A 620 -3.61 -6.91 -0.57
CA ILE A 620 -3.94 -7.78 -1.71
C ILE A 620 -2.88 -8.85 -1.93
N THR A 621 -1.59 -8.53 -1.76
CA THR A 621 -0.51 -9.51 -1.93
C THR A 621 -0.63 -10.62 -0.88
N TRP A 622 -0.91 -10.24 0.37
CA TRP A 622 -1.06 -11.20 1.45
C TRP A 622 -2.33 -12.05 1.30
N LEU A 623 -3.47 -11.43 0.96
CA LEU A 623 -4.70 -12.18 0.65
C LEU A 623 -4.55 -13.08 -0.58
N SER A 624 -3.76 -12.65 -1.59
CA SER A 624 -3.44 -13.49 -2.75
C SER A 624 -2.63 -14.74 -2.37
N TYR A 625 -1.77 -14.63 -1.36
CA TYR A 625 -1.01 -15.74 -0.83
C TYR A 625 -1.91 -16.72 -0.07
N ILE A 626 -2.70 -16.22 0.90
CA ILE A 626 -3.57 -17.04 1.75
C ILE A 626 -4.73 -17.65 0.94
N GLY A 627 -5.31 -16.89 0.00
CA GLY A 627 -6.46 -17.33 -0.78
C GLY A 627 -6.24 -18.63 -1.57
N ASN A 628 -5.00 -18.92 -1.90
CA ASN A 628 -4.61 -20.20 -2.53
C ASN A 628 -4.60 -21.39 -1.55
N GLU A 629 -4.61 -21.13 -0.24
CA GLU A 629 -4.57 -22.15 0.80
C GLU A 629 -5.96 -22.42 1.41
N LEU A 630 -6.95 -21.55 1.13
CA LEU A 630 -8.33 -21.68 1.57
C LEU A 630 -9.11 -22.67 0.71
#